data_f326a487bac4f178f01a01464acb5068
#
_entry.id   f326a487bac4f178f01a01464acb5068
#
_cell.length_a   1.000
_cell.length_b   1.000
_cell.length_c   1.000
_cell.angle_alpha   90.00
_cell.angle_beta   90.00
_cell.angle_gamma   90.00
#
_symmetry.space_group_name_H-M   'P 1'
#
loop_
_entity.id
_entity.type
_entity.pdbx_description
1 polymer ?
#
loop_
_entity_poly.entity_id
_entity_poly.type
_entity_poly.pdbx_seq_one_letter_code
_entity_poly.pdbx_strand_id
1 'polypeptide(L)'
;MLKKTIQRIKANHPDYGYRRVHAYLPGVNHKKVQRLMQTLGLQVRSRKSKKFTTYRGTIGVIAPNHLERDFSATASKQKWVTDITEFKAKDGSKVYLSPILDLFNNEIVSYNLSYSPNWAQVEDMLMQAVKGLNKMCGVILHSDQGWQYQMVAYRRILAEHGIIQSMSRKGNCLDNAAMESFFGRLKTECFYGREFNSREEIVDAVRDYLDYYNHRRIQLKLKGLSPIQYRKQSFK
;
A
#
# COMPACT_ATOMS: atom_id res chain seq x y z
N MET A 1 21.02 -29.16 -5.68
CA MET A 1 20.82 -27.99 -6.56
C MET A 1 19.64 -27.12 -6.09
N LEU A 2 18.41 -27.62 -6.02
CA LEU A 2 17.19 -26.84 -5.67
C LEU A 2 17.26 -26.09 -4.33
N LYS A 3 17.79 -26.70 -3.25
CA LYS A 3 17.96 -26.05 -1.94
C LYS A 3 18.82 -24.78 -2.03
N LYS A 4 19.96 -24.83 -2.74
CA LYS A 4 20.85 -23.67 -2.95
C LYS A 4 20.14 -22.56 -3.73
N THR A 5 19.32 -22.92 -4.75
CA THR A 5 18.54 -21.93 -5.51
C THR A 5 17.51 -21.24 -4.63
N ILE A 6 16.79 -22.00 -3.79
CA ILE A 6 15.83 -21.42 -2.83
C ILE A 6 16.54 -20.47 -1.84
N GLN A 7 17.69 -20.86 -1.30
CA GLN A 7 18.47 -20.01 -0.39
C GLN A 7 18.92 -18.72 -1.08
N ARG A 8 19.39 -18.78 -2.34
CA ARG A 8 19.76 -17.58 -3.12
C ARG A 8 18.58 -16.65 -3.36
N ILE A 9 17.40 -17.19 -3.72
CA ILE A 9 16.18 -16.38 -3.88
C ILE A 9 15.82 -15.71 -2.56
N LYS A 10 15.91 -16.44 -1.45
CA LYS A 10 15.62 -15.91 -0.11
C LYS A 10 16.65 -14.89 0.38
N ALA A 11 17.90 -15.00 0.00
CA ALA A 11 18.93 -14.00 0.29
C ALA A 11 18.60 -12.66 -0.38
N ASN A 12 18.16 -12.70 -1.65
CA ASN A 12 17.77 -11.52 -2.41
C ASN A 12 16.39 -10.97 -2.01
N HIS A 13 15.50 -11.84 -1.48
CA HIS A 13 14.12 -11.52 -1.16
C HIS A 13 13.73 -12.17 0.19
N PRO A 14 14.20 -11.63 1.33
CA PRO A 14 13.97 -12.23 2.66
C PRO A 14 12.50 -12.44 3.00
N ASP A 15 11.63 -11.57 2.51
CA ASP A 15 10.20 -11.54 2.81
C ASP A 15 9.34 -12.38 1.85
N TYR A 16 9.97 -13.14 0.94
CA TYR A 16 9.21 -14.01 0.04
C TYR A 16 8.78 -15.30 0.74
N GLY A 17 7.46 -15.50 0.87
CA GLY A 17 6.88 -16.79 1.21
C GLY A 17 7.02 -17.80 0.06
N TYR A 18 6.78 -19.09 0.35
CA TYR A 18 7.00 -20.18 -0.60
C TYR A 18 6.32 -19.96 -1.97
N ARG A 19 5.17 -19.32 -2.03
CA ARG A 19 4.46 -19.05 -3.29
C ARG A 19 5.21 -18.07 -4.19
N ARG A 20 5.80 -17.03 -3.62
CA ARG A 20 6.64 -16.07 -4.36
C ARG A 20 7.98 -16.71 -4.77
N VAL A 21 8.59 -17.50 -3.88
CA VAL A 21 9.79 -18.29 -4.22
C VAL A 21 9.50 -19.29 -5.34
N HIS A 22 8.34 -19.95 -5.31
CA HIS A 22 7.91 -20.88 -6.36
C HIS A 22 7.77 -20.21 -7.74
N ALA A 23 7.33 -18.93 -7.79
CA ALA A 23 7.23 -18.19 -9.07
C ALA A 23 8.57 -18.06 -9.82
N TYR A 24 9.70 -18.19 -9.13
CA TYR A 24 11.05 -18.22 -9.72
C TYR A 24 11.53 -19.64 -10.08
N LEU A 25 10.72 -20.66 -9.88
CA LEU A 25 11.09 -22.07 -10.04
C LEU A 25 10.09 -22.79 -10.96
N PRO A 26 10.06 -22.45 -12.26
CA PRO A 26 9.19 -23.12 -13.22
C PRO A 26 9.47 -24.64 -13.23
N GLY A 27 8.42 -25.43 -13.36
CA GLY A 27 8.52 -26.90 -13.38
C GLY A 27 8.71 -27.57 -12.00
N VAL A 28 8.81 -26.82 -10.91
CA VAL A 28 8.94 -27.38 -9.56
C VAL A 28 7.58 -27.33 -8.84
N ASN A 29 7.15 -28.42 -8.23
CA ASN A 29 5.90 -28.44 -7.47
C ASN A 29 5.96 -27.51 -6.25
N HIS A 30 4.95 -26.64 -6.07
CA HIS A 30 4.91 -25.66 -4.98
C HIS A 30 4.93 -26.30 -3.57
N LYS A 31 4.33 -27.49 -3.38
CA LYS A 31 4.41 -28.23 -2.10
C LYS A 31 5.84 -28.66 -1.78
N LYS A 32 6.64 -29.02 -2.81
CA LYS A 32 8.07 -29.34 -2.65
C LYS A 32 8.85 -28.11 -2.21
N VAL A 33 8.59 -26.93 -2.81
CA VAL A 33 9.21 -25.65 -2.40
C VAL A 33 8.85 -25.32 -0.96
N GLN A 34 7.58 -25.42 -0.58
CA GLN A 34 7.11 -25.20 0.78
C GLN A 34 7.82 -26.07 1.80
N ARG A 35 7.89 -27.40 1.56
CA ARG A 35 8.57 -28.36 2.43
C ARG A 35 10.06 -28.03 2.58
N LEU A 36 10.74 -27.71 1.48
CA LEU A 36 12.16 -27.37 1.52
C LEU A 36 12.41 -26.06 2.29
N MET A 37 11.56 -25.05 2.13
CA MET A 37 11.66 -23.83 2.92
C MET A 37 11.43 -24.08 4.41
N GLN A 38 10.51 -24.96 4.79
CA GLN A 38 10.32 -25.38 6.18
C GLN A 38 11.57 -26.06 6.72
N THR A 39 12.11 -27.07 6.00
CA THR A 39 13.34 -27.78 6.39
C THR A 39 14.56 -26.87 6.54
N LEU A 40 14.63 -25.80 5.76
CA LEU A 40 15.72 -24.80 5.78
C LEU A 40 15.49 -23.65 6.77
N GLY A 41 14.39 -23.61 7.53
CA GLY A 41 14.07 -22.54 8.44
C GLY A 41 13.79 -21.18 7.74
N LEU A 42 13.43 -21.21 6.45
CA LEU A 42 13.27 -20.02 5.59
C LEU A 42 11.82 -19.52 5.52
N GLN A 43 11.02 -19.80 6.54
CA GLN A 43 9.65 -19.32 6.64
C GLN A 43 9.62 -17.80 6.87
N VAL A 44 8.55 -17.16 6.39
CA VAL A 44 8.32 -15.72 6.63
C VAL A 44 7.51 -15.52 7.91
N ARG A 45 7.66 -14.34 8.52
CA ARG A 45 6.83 -13.95 9.67
C ARG A 45 5.37 -13.84 9.25
N SER A 46 4.47 -14.38 10.06
CA SER A 46 3.04 -14.21 9.87
C SER A 46 2.60 -12.83 10.37
N ARG A 47 1.62 -12.25 9.67
CA ARG A 47 1.00 -10.99 10.07
C ARG A 47 0.21 -11.22 11.37
N LYS A 48 0.49 -10.44 12.42
CA LYS A 48 -0.36 -10.40 13.63
C LYS A 48 -1.58 -9.53 13.34
N SER A 49 -2.77 -10.02 13.66
CA SER A 49 -3.99 -9.21 13.65
C SER A 49 -3.91 -8.15 14.75
N LYS A 50 -4.20 -6.89 14.42
CA LYS A 50 -4.34 -5.80 15.41
C LYS A 50 -5.78 -5.35 15.42
N LYS A 51 -6.29 -4.98 16.61
CA LYS A 51 -7.57 -4.27 16.74
C LYS A 51 -7.38 -2.84 16.22
N PHE A 52 -8.31 -2.39 15.39
CA PHE A 52 -8.32 -1.04 14.85
C PHE A 52 -9.04 -0.09 15.80
N THR A 53 -8.54 1.14 15.90
CA THR A 53 -9.23 2.25 16.57
C THR A 53 -9.70 3.23 15.49
N THR A 54 -11.02 3.45 15.43
CA THR A 54 -11.63 4.37 14.48
C THR A 54 -11.67 5.77 15.09
N TYR A 55 -11.35 6.79 14.30
CA TYR A 55 -11.56 8.19 14.68
C TYR A 55 -13.03 8.47 14.90
N ARG A 56 -13.39 9.13 16.03
CA ARG A 56 -14.79 9.38 16.44
C ARG A 56 -15.26 10.83 16.24
N GLY A 57 -14.49 11.67 15.55
CA GLY A 57 -14.85 13.08 15.30
C GLY A 57 -15.63 13.27 13.99
N THR A 58 -16.45 14.33 13.92
CA THR A 58 -17.05 14.83 12.69
C THR A 58 -16.65 16.30 12.58
N ILE A 59 -15.82 16.65 11.60
CA ILE A 59 -15.25 18.01 11.46
C ILE A 59 -15.73 18.69 10.15
N GLY A 60 -16.35 17.94 9.24
CA GLY A 60 -16.74 18.44 7.93
C GLY A 60 -17.83 17.62 7.26
N VAL A 61 -17.83 17.57 5.93
CA VAL A 61 -18.82 16.86 5.12
C VAL A 61 -18.31 15.46 4.80
N ILE A 62 -19.15 14.46 5.05
CA ILE A 62 -18.89 13.06 4.71
C ILE A 62 -19.45 12.79 3.31
N ALA A 63 -18.59 12.33 2.40
CA ALA A 63 -18.98 11.94 1.06
C ALA A 63 -19.68 10.54 1.05
N PRO A 64 -20.54 10.27 0.06
CA PRO A 64 -21.12 8.94 -0.12
C PRO A 64 -20.06 7.87 -0.35
N ASN A 65 -20.38 6.61 0.00
CA ASN A 65 -19.52 5.47 -0.31
C ASN A 65 -19.79 4.97 -1.73
N HIS A 66 -19.05 5.49 -2.70
CA HIS A 66 -19.13 5.05 -4.11
C HIS A 66 -18.33 3.79 -4.40
N LEU A 67 -17.40 3.39 -3.52
CA LEU A 67 -16.59 2.19 -3.71
C LEU A 67 -17.38 0.91 -3.39
N GLU A 68 -18.29 0.96 -2.39
CA GLU A 68 -19.18 -0.14 -1.97
C GLU A 68 -18.48 -1.50 -1.80
N ARG A 69 -17.21 -1.49 -1.37
CA ARG A 69 -16.32 -2.67 -1.27
C ARG A 69 -15.97 -3.34 -2.60
N ASP A 70 -16.33 -2.76 -3.73
CA ASP A 70 -15.86 -3.23 -5.02
C ASP A 70 -14.44 -2.71 -5.30
N PHE A 71 -13.46 -3.47 -4.81
CA PHE A 71 -12.03 -3.21 -5.00
C PHE A 71 -11.50 -3.69 -6.35
N SER A 72 -12.36 -4.07 -7.28
CA SER A 72 -11.97 -4.44 -8.64
C SER A 72 -11.86 -3.18 -9.51
N ALA A 73 -10.88 -3.15 -10.40
CA ALA A 73 -10.73 -2.15 -11.43
C ALA A 73 -10.25 -2.82 -12.72
N THR A 74 -10.77 -2.39 -13.87
CA THR A 74 -10.43 -2.94 -15.18
C THR A 74 -9.32 -2.18 -15.89
N ALA A 75 -9.06 -0.94 -15.44
CA ALA A 75 -8.00 -0.10 -15.96
C ALA A 75 -7.38 0.75 -14.83
N SER A 76 -6.14 1.18 -15.02
CA SER A 76 -5.47 2.14 -14.13
C SER A 76 -6.22 3.46 -14.09
N LYS A 77 -6.19 4.11 -12.94
CA LYS A 77 -6.83 5.42 -12.70
C LYS A 77 -8.36 5.37 -12.71
N GLN A 78 -8.97 4.23 -12.43
CA GLN A 78 -10.42 4.11 -12.20
C GLN A 78 -10.77 4.28 -10.73
N LYS A 79 -10.07 3.57 -9.85
CA LYS A 79 -10.34 3.53 -8.42
C LYS A 79 -9.04 3.62 -7.65
N TRP A 80 -8.93 4.63 -6.84
CA TRP A 80 -7.83 4.85 -5.91
C TRP A 80 -8.31 4.76 -4.47
N VAL A 81 -7.44 4.32 -3.59
CA VAL A 81 -7.69 4.31 -2.14
C VAL A 81 -6.55 5.00 -1.41
N THR A 82 -6.86 5.67 -0.32
CA THR A 82 -5.89 6.37 0.52
C THR A 82 -6.22 6.22 2.00
N ASP A 83 -5.22 6.35 2.84
CA ASP A 83 -5.30 6.38 4.30
C ASP A 83 -3.95 6.85 4.86
N ILE A 84 -3.88 7.15 6.15
CA ILE A 84 -2.64 7.53 6.83
C ILE A 84 -2.23 6.46 7.83
N THR A 85 -0.95 6.09 7.83
CA THR A 85 -0.39 5.18 8.83
C THR A 85 0.79 5.78 9.56
N GLU A 86 0.90 5.47 10.86
CA GLU A 86 1.96 5.92 11.75
C GLU A 86 3.03 4.85 11.91
N PHE A 87 4.29 5.30 11.98
CA PHE A 87 5.46 4.54 12.44
C PHE A 87 6.06 5.27 13.64
N LYS A 88 6.61 4.53 14.59
CA LYS A 88 7.23 5.09 15.81
C LYS A 88 8.65 4.54 15.96
N ALA A 89 9.63 5.43 16.08
CA ALA A 89 11.01 5.09 16.39
C ALA A 89 11.22 4.79 17.88
N LYS A 90 12.39 4.27 18.24
CA LYS A 90 12.76 3.98 19.64
C LYS A 90 12.83 5.22 20.52
N ASP A 91 13.29 6.34 19.97
CA ASP A 91 13.33 7.63 20.64
C ASP A 91 11.94 8.24 20.91
N GLY A 92 10.88 7.57 20.46
CA GLY A 92 9.49 8.02 20.58
C GLY A 92 9.03 8.92 19.43
N SER A 93 9.92 9.37 18.56
CA SER A 93 9.57 10.19 17.40
C SER A 93 8.71 9.42 16.40
N LYS A 94 7.90 10.13 15.63
CA LYS A 94 6.90 9.54 14.74
C LYS A 94 7.08 9.98 13.30
N VAL A 95 6.73 9.09 12.38
CA VAL A 95 6.61 9.35 10.95
C VAL A 95 5.23 8.89 10.47
N TYR A 96 4.60 9.69 9.64
CA TYR A 96 3.30 9.42 9.05
C TYR A 96 3.45 9.26 7.53
N LEU A 97 2.91 8.17 7.01
CA LEU A 97 2.86 7.91 5.57
C LEU A 97 1.41 8.06 5.09
N SER A 98 1.21 8.90 4.08
CA SER A 98 -0.05 9.07 3.35
C SER A 98 0.18 8.66 1.89
N PRO A 99 -0.23 7.47 1.44
CA PRO A 99 -0.11 7.01 0.07
C PRO A 99 -1.45 7.01 -0.66
N ILE A 100 -1.43 7.10 -1.98
CA ILE A 100 -2.54 6.73 -2.87
C ILE A 100 -2.19 5.42 -3.58
N LEU A 101 -3.07 4.43 -3.48
CA LEU A 101 -2.93 3.11 -4.10
C LEU A 101 -3.98 2.96 -5.21
N ASP A 102 -3.53 2.60 -6.42
CA ASP A 102 -4.39 2.25 -7.54
C ASP A 102 -4.87 0.80 -7.40
N LEU A 103 -6.19 0.59 -7.42
CA LEU A 103 -6.79 -0.74 -7.24
C LEU A 103 -6.61 -1.67 -8.44
N PHE A 104 -6.31 -1.14 -9.63
CA PHE A 104 -6.07 -1.95 -10.83
C PHE A 104 -4.86 -2.86 -10.69
N ASN A 105 -3.73 -2.28 -10.29
CA ASN A 105 -2.44 -2.99 -10.24
C ASN A 105 -1.76 -2.91 -8.86
N ASN A 106 -2.42 -2.36 -7.85
CA ASN A 106 -1.87 -2.08 -6.52
C ASN A 106 -0.61 -1.17 -6.53
N GLU A 107 -0.46 -0.31 -7.53
CA GLU A 107 0.64 0.66 -7.60
C GLU A 107 0.44 1.78 -6.57
N ILE A 108 1.49 2.18 -5.88
CA ILE A 108 1.49 3.43 -5.12
C ILE A 108 1.73 4.56 -6.11
N VAL A 109 0.67 5.30 -6.43
CA VAL A 109 0.64 6.37 -7.43
C VAL A 109 1.41 7.59 -6.94
N SER A 110 1.19 7.94 -5.68
CA SER A 110 1.88 9.02 -4.97
C SER A 110 1.93 8.72 -3.49
N TYR A 111 2.80 9.40 -2.77
CA TYR A 111 2.85 9.36 -1.31
C TYR A 111 3.55 10.59 -0.74
N ASN A 112 3.27 10.88 0.54
CA ASN A 112 4.05 11.82 1.33
C ASN A 112 4.42 11.19 2.67
N LEU A 113 5.66 11.47 3.13
CA LEU A 113 6.18 11.14 4.46
C LEU A 113 6.34 12.43 5.26
N SER A 114 5.67 12.52 6.39
CA SER A 114 5.67 13.70 7.26
C SER A 114 5.95 13.33 8.72
N TYR A 115 6.39 14.30 9.49
CA TYR A 115 6.60 14.14 10.94
C TYR A 115 5.36 14.49 11.77
N SER A 116 4.31 14.97 11.12
CA SER A 116 3.00 15.22 11.74
C SER A 116 1.87 14.95 10.76
N PRO A 117 0.71 14.41 11.21
CA PRO A 117 -0.44 14.14 10.35
C PRO A 117 -1.23 15.44 10.12
N ASN A 118 -0.72 16.32 9.26
CA ASN A 118 -1.32 17.62 8.95
C ASN A 118 -1.92 17.66 7.53
N TRP A 119 -2.59 18.76 7.22
CA TRP A 119 -3.18 18.97 5.90
C TRP A 119 -2.12 18.99 4.79
N ALA A 120 -0.99 19.66 5.01
CA ALA A 120 0.07 19.80 4.01
C ALA A 120 0.59 18.43 3.50
N GLN A 121 0.60 17.41 4.36
CA GLN A 121 0.95 16.04 3.98
C GLN A 121 -0.02 15.47 2.93
N VAL A 122 -1.32 15.64 3.14
CA VAL A 122 -2.36 15.12 2.23
C VAL A 122 -2.41 15.95 0.96
N GLU A 123 -2.28 17.26 1.06
CA GLU A 123 -2.23 18.17 -0.08
C GLU A 123 -1.08 17.84 -1.03
N ASP A 124 0.14 17.70 -0.51
CA ASP A 124 1.32 17.36 -1.32
C ASP A 124 1.15 16.00 -2.00
N MET A 125 0.67 14.98 -1.28
CA MET A 125 0.35 13.68 -1.84
C MET A 125 -0.66 13.77 -3.00
N LEU A 126 -1.74 14.54 -2.83
CA LEU A 126 -2.75 14.76 -3.87
C LEU A 126 -2.15 15.47 -5.08
N MET A 127 -1.42 16.56 -4.85
CA MET A 127 -0.80 17.36 -5.93
C MET A 127 0.20 16.52 -6.75
N GLN A 128 0.87 15.57 -6.14
CA GLN A 128 1.70 14.60 -6.87
C GLN A 128 0.86 13.65 -7.72
N ALA A 129 -0.25 13.13 -7.17
CA ALA A 129 -1.12 12.18 -7.88
C ALA A 129 -1.77 12.81 -9.12
N VAL A 130 -2.26 14.05 -8.98
CA VAL A 130 -3.00 14.73 -10.07
C VAL A 130 -2.13 15.18 -11.23
N LYS A 131 -0.80 15.34 -11.05
CA LYS A 131 0.14 15.64 -12.14
C LYS A 131 0.07 14.62 -13.29
N GLY A 132 -0.31 13.39 -13.01
CA GLY A 132 -0.45 12.32 -14.00
C GLY A 132 -1.86 12.13 -14.54
N LEU A 133 -2.82 13.00 -14.19
CA LEU A 133 -4.21 12.89 -14.61
C LEU A 133 -4.56 13.91 -15.72
N ASN A 134 -5.44 13.50 -16.61
CA ASN A 134 -6.16 14.43 -17.48
C ASN A 134 -7.27 15.13 -16.66
N LYS A 135 -7.65 16.35 -17.01
CA LYS A 135 -8.80 17.01 -16.40
C LYS A 135 -10.07 16.17 -16.60
N MET A 136 -10.96 16.19 -15.59
CA MET A 136 -12.24 15.45 -15.62
C MET A 136 -12.07 13.92 -15.81
N CYS A 137 -11.10 13.33 -15.10
CA CYS A 137 -10.72 11.93 -15.27
C CYS A 137 -11.72 10.91 -14.68
N GLY A 138 -12.67 11.34 -13.83
CA GLY A 138 -13.68 10.45 -13.22
C GLY A 138 -13.14 9.38 -12.27
N VAL A 139 -11.89 9.53 -11.81
CA VAL A 139 -11.28 8.63 -10.83
C VAL A 139 -12.06 8.68 -9.51
N ILE A 140 -12.43 7.54 -8.95
CA ILE A 140 -12.94 7.46 -7.58
C ILE A 140 -11.76 7.42 -6.61
N LEU A 141 -11.65 8.40 -5.70
CA LEU A 141 -10.69 8.37 -4.60
C LEU A 141 -11.42 8.09 -3.29
N HIS A 142 -11.18 6.90 -2.73
CA HIS A 142 -11.81 6.44 -1.51
C HIS A 142 -10.88 6.55 -0.30
N SER A 143 -11.42 7.04 0.81
CA SER A 143 -10.72 7.15 2.10
C SER A 143 -11.59 6.69 3.27
N ASP A 144 -11.03 6.65 4.46
CA ASP A 144 -11.82 6.64 5.70
C ASP A 144 -12.44 8.03 5.95
N GLN A 145 -13.08 8.20 7.12
CA GLN A 145 -13.65 9.49 7.54
C GLN A 145 -12.65 10.34 8.35
N GLY A 146 -11.35 10.22 8.09
CA GLY A 146 -10.33 11.07 8.70
C GLY A 146 -10.61 12.57 8.44
N TRP A 147 -10.31 13.43 9.41
CA TRP A 147 -10.60 14.87 9.34
C TRP A 147 -9.97 15.54 8.11
N GLN A 148 -8.81 15.09 7.68
CA GLN A 148 -8.09 15.61 6.51
C GLN A 148 -8.94 15.51 5.23
N TYR A 149 -9.64 14.39 5.07
CA TYR A 149 -10.48 14.10 3.90
C TYR A 149 -11.84 14.80 3.94
N GLN A 150 -12.23 15.35 5.09
CA GLN A 150 -13.47 16.13 5.26
C GLN A 150 -13.29 17.62 5.00
N MET A 151 -12.06 18.10 4.83
CA MET A 151 -11.74 19.52 4.64
C MET A 151 -12.29 20.06 3.31
N VAL A 152 -12.69 21.34 3.32
CA VAL A 152 -13.11 22.05 2.10
C VAL A 152 -12.00 22.09 1.06
N ALA A 153 -10.74 22.30 1.49
CA ALA A 153 -9.58 22.33 0.61
C ALA A 153 -9.38 20.98 -0.12
N TYR A 154 -9.55 19.84 0.59
CA TYR A 154 -9.49 18.52 -0.02
C TYR A 154 -10.53 18.36 -1.14
N ARG A 155 -11.80 18.67 -0.84
CA ARG A 155 -12.89 18.56 -1.80
C ARG A 155 -12.70 19.48 -3.02
N ARG A 156 -12.15 20.68 -2.80
CA ARG A 156 -11.85 21.64 -3.87
C ARG A 156 -10.84 21.06 -4.85
N ILE A 157 -9.72 20.52 -4.36
CA ILE A 157 -8.69 19.88 -5.22
C ILE A 157 -9.29 18.73 -6.02
N LEU A 158 -10.10 17.86 -5.38
CA LEU A 158 -10.74 16.75 -6.09
C LEU A 158 -11.67 17.25 -7.20
N ALA A 159 -12.51 18.26 -6.91
CA ALA A 159 -13.44 18.83 -7.89
C ALA A 159 -12.72 19.49 -9.08
N GLU A 160 -11.65 20.26 -8.82
CA GLU A 160 -10.82 20.91 -9.86
C GLU A 160 -10.20 19.90 -10.84
N HIS A 161 -9.99 18.65 -10.39
CA HIS A 161 -9.41 17.59 -11.22
C HIS A 161 -10.41 16.50 -11.66
N GLY A 162 -11.72 16.70 -11.37
CA GLY A 162 -12.78 15.75 -11.74
C GLY A 162 -12.65 14.40 -11.03
N ILE A 163 -12.11 14.40 -9.81
CA ILE A 163 -12.00 13.20 -8.98
C ILE A 163 -13.25 13.08 -8.11
N ILE A 164 -13.85 11.90 -8.10
CA ILE A 164 -15.04 11.59 -7.31
C ILE A 164 -14.61 11.16 -5.90
N GLN A 165 -14.99 11.95 -4.90
CA GLN A 165 -14.73 11.60 -3.51
C GLN A 165 -15.63 10.46 -3.05
N SER A 166 -15.06 9.47 -2.37
CA SER A 166 -15.77 8.36 -1.74
C SER A 166 -15.24 8.15 -0.33
N MET A 167 -16.12 7.87 0.64
CA MET A 167 -15.71 7.63 2.03
C MET A 167 -16.30 6.33 2.57
N SER A 168 -15.54 5.66 3.42
CA SER A 168 -15.99 4.50 4.20
C SER A 168 -17.18 4.87 5.09
N ARG A 169 -18.07 3.92 5.34
CA ARG A 169 -19.13 4.07 6.36
C ARG A 169 -18.49 4.15 7.74
N LYS A 170 -19.11 4.91 8.64
CA LYS A 170 -18.62 5.11 10.01
C LYS A 170 -18.43 3.75 10.72
N GLY A 171 -17.22 3.56 11.26
CA GLY A 171 -16.89 2.34 12.03
C GLY A 171 -16.70 1.08 11.19
N ASN A 172 -16.70 1.16 9.87
CA ASN A 172 -16.61 0.00 8.98
C ASN A 172 -15.22 -0.10 8.31
N CYS A 173 -14.29 -0.76 9.00
CA CYS A 173 -12.92 -0.94 8.51
C CYS A 173 -12.85 -1.75 7.20
N LEU A 174 -13.82 -2.62 6.91
CA LEU A 174 -13.85 -3.40 5.68
C LEU A 174 -14.01 -2.54 4.42
N ASP A 175 -14.52 -1.32 4.55
CA ASP A 175 -14.69 -0.42 3.41
C ASP A 175 -13.34 0.12 2.90
N ASN A 176 -12.24 0.06 3.69
CA ASN A 176 -10.88 0.43 3.28
C ASN A 176 -9.88 -0.75 3.37
N ALA A 177 -10.35 -1.98 3.21
CA ALA A 177 -9.56 -3.21 3.39
C ALA A 177 -8.33 -3.29 2.46
N ALA A 178 -8.35 -2.65 1.29
CA ALA A 178 -7.21 -2.62 0.37
C ALA A 178 -6.02 -1.87 0.97
N MET A 179 -6.25 -0.69 1.58
CA MET A 179 -5.21 0.08 2.28
C MET A 179 -4.72 -0.63 3.53
N GLU A 180 -5.63 -1.20 4.33
CA GLU A 180 -5.24 -2.00 5.50
C GLU A 180 -4.33 -3.18 5.10
N SER A 181 -4.66 -3.85 4.00
CA SER A 181 -3.85 -4.94 3.46
C SER A 181 -2.47 -4.46 2.99
N PHE A 182 -2.39 -3.29 2.36
CA PHE A 182 -1.13 -2.67 1.96
C PHE A 182 -0.29 -2.30 3.18
N PHE A 183 -0.83 -1.58 4.16
CA PHE A 183 -0.11 -1.20 5.38
C PHE A 183 0.37 -2.40 6.18
N GLY A 184 -0.44 -3.44 6.25
CA GLY A 184 -0.03 -4.68 6.90
C GLY A 184 1.17 -5.33 6.22
N ARG A 185 1.24 -5.33 4.88
CA ARG A 185 2.39 -5.82 4.13
C ARG A 185 3.62 -4.94 4.33
N LEU A 186 3.48 -3.63 4.15
CA LEU A 186 4.53 -2.65 4.37
C LEU A 186 5.15 -2.83 5.77
N LYS A 187 4.33 -2.80 6.82
CA LYS A 187 4.83 -2.93 8.20
C LYS A 187 5.49 -4.28 8.47
N THR A 188 4.98 -5.36 7.88
CA THR A 188 5.56 -6.71 8.06
C THR A 188 6.89 -6.87 7.33
N GLU A 189 7.01 -6.32 6.13
CA GLU A 189 8.20 -6.51 5.28
C GLU A 189 9.29 -5.45 5.52
N CYS A 190 8.90 -4.22 5.96
CA CYS A 190 9.82 -3.11 6.13
C CYS A 190 10.07 -2.71 7.60
N PHE A 191 9.08 -2.85 8.48
CA PHE A 191 9.13 -2.23 9.80
C PHE A 191 9.22 -3.23 10.96
N TYR A 192 8.33 -4.25 11.01
CA TYR A 192 8.30 -5.15 12.15
C TYR A 192 9.53 -6.05 12.23
N GLY A 193 10.14 -6.09 13.42
CA GLY A 193 11.35 -6.87 13.72
C GLY A 193 12.63 -6.22 13.23
N ARG A 194 12.56 -4.94 12.86
CA ARG A 194 13.68 -4.03 12.75
C ARG A 194 13.60 -3.01 13.87
N GLU A 195 14.72 -2.45 14.24
CA GLU A 195 14.84 -1.39 15.21
C GLU A 195 15.25 -0.11 14.49
N PHE A 196 14.51 0.96 14.70
CA PHE A 196 14.78 2.28 14.13
C PHE A 196 15.06 3.23 15.30
N ASN A 197 16.23 3.84 15.32
CA ASN A 197 16.65 4.73 16.39
C ASN A 197 16.10 6.15 16.18
N SER A 198 15.92 6.54 14.92
CA SER A 198 15.41 7.86 14.55
C SER A 198 14.29 7.77 13.50
N ARG A 199 13.59 8.88 13.32
CA ARG A 199 12.56 9.02 12.27
C ARG A 199 13.15 9.06 10.86
N GLU A 200 14.38 9.54 10.71
CA GLU A 200 15.11 9.59 9.44
C GLU A 200 15.36 8.18 8.92
N GLU A 201 15.79 7.26 9.80
CA GLU A 201 15.95 5.84 9.45
C GLU A 201 14.64 5.21 8.97
N ILE A 202 13.50 5.59 9.59
CA ILE A 202 12.17 5.13 9.15
C ILE A 202 11.82 5.70 7.78
N VAL A 203 12.07 6.99 7.56
CA VAL A 203 11.79 7.67 6.28
C VAL A 203 12.54 6.99 5.14
N ASP A 204 13.83 6.73 5.32
CA ASP A 204 14.67 6.08 4.30
C ASP A 204 14.20 4.65 4.03
N ALA A 205 13.98 3.86 5.09
CA ALA A 205 13.51 2.48 4.94
C ALA A 205 12.13 2.38 4.25
N VAL A 206 11.21 3.29 4.56
CA VAL A 206 9.88 3.32 3.92
C VAL A 206 9.99 3.76 2.47
N ARG A 207 10.82 4.75 2.16
CA ARG A 207 11.06 5.22 0.78
C ARG A 207 11.65 4.10 -0.09
N ASP A 208 12.68 3.43 0.39
CA ASP A 208 13.31 2.29 -0.29
C ASP A 208 12.31 1.14 -0.50
N TYR A 209 11.46 0.90 0.49
CA TYR A 209 10.43 -0.13 0.37
C TYR A 209 9.37 0.24 -0.66
N LEU A 210 8.92 1.49 -0.74
CA LEU A 210 7.93 1.93 -1.73
C LEU A 210 8.47 1.83 -3.16
N ASP A 211 9.75 2.19 -3.37
CA ASP A 211 10.43 1.96 -4.65
C ASP A 211 10.47 0.47 -4.99
N TYR A 212 10.97 -0.35 -4.07
CA TYR A 212 11.01 -1.80 -4.23
C TYR A 212 9.61 -2.37 -4.50
N TYR A 213 8.59 -1.93 -3.76
CA TYR A 213 7.21 -2.39 -3.89
C TYR A 213 6.65 -2.14 -5.28
N ASN A 214 6.84 -0.94 -5.82
CA ASN A 214 6.34 -0.55 -7.13
C ASN A 214 7.11 -1.20 -8.29
N HIS A 215 8.44 -1.31 -8.19
CA HIS A 215 9.27 -1.67 -9.33
C HIS A 215 9.72 -3.13 -9.34
N ARG A 216 9.89 -3.76 -8.18
CA ARG A 216 10.59 -5.04 -8.04
C ARG A 216 9.82 -6.11 -7.28
N ARG A 217 8.91 -5.71 -6.39
CA ARG A 217 8.15 -6.65 -5.58
C ARG A 217 7.07 -7.35 -6.39
N ILE A 218 7.28 -8.62 -6.73
CA ILE A 218 6.29 -9.41 -7.48
C ILE A 218 5.01 -9.66 -6.67
N GLN A 219 3.88 -9.64 -7.37
CA GLN A 219 2.56 -9.98 -6.84
C GLN A 219 1.92 -11.10 -7.67
N LEU A 220 1.49 -12.18 -7.01
CA LEU A 220 0.93 -13.33 -7.72
C LEU A 220 -0.37 -12.98 -8.46
N LYS A 221 -1.17 -12.07 -7.90
CA LYS A 221 -2.37 -11.54 -8.55
C LYS A 221 -2.06 -10.77 -9.84
N LEU A 222 -0.85 -10.26 -9.97
CA LEU A 222 -0.34 -9.56 -11.14
C LEU A 222 0.52 -10.48 -12.04
N LYS A 223 0.19 -11.75 -12.09
CA LYS A 223 0.91 -12.76 -12.90
C LYS A 223 2.40 -12.88 -12.55
N GLY A 224 2.78 -12.59 -11.29
CA GLY A 224 4.18 -12.61 -10.85
C GLY A 224 4.98 -11.37 -11.22
N LEU A 225 4.32 -10.29 -11.64
CA LEU A 225 4.94 -9.01 -11.96
C LEU A 225 4.86 -8.03 -10.77
N SER A 226 5.68 -6.99 -10.81
CA SER A 226 5.50 -5.83 -9.94
C SER A 226 4.36 -4.94 -10.44
N PRO A 227 3.82 -4.03 -9.59
CA PRO A 227 2.77 -3.09 -9.99
C PRO A 227 3.06 -2.35 -11.30
N ILE A 228 4.23 -1.72 -11.41
CA ILE A 228 4.61 -0.96 -12.61
C ILE A 228 4.84 -1.87 -13.82
N GLN A 229 5.44 -3.04 -13.63
CA GLN A 229 5.62 -4.01 -14.72
C GLN A 229 4.28 -4.46 -15.28
N TYR A 230 3.31 -4.76 -14.40
CA TYR A 230 1.97 -5.15 -14.81
C TYR A 230 1.27 -4.04 -15.60
N ARG A 231 1.30 -2.79 -15.11
CA ARG A 231 0.74 -1.65 -15.83
C ARG A 231 1.35 -1.49 -17.24
N LYS A 232 2.69 -1.56 -17.35
CA LYS A 232 3.38 -1.43 -18.64
C LYS A 232 3.01 -2.52 -19.64
N GLN A 233 2.66 -3.72 -19.19
CA GLN A 233 2.20 -4.80 -20.07
C GLN A 233 0.72 -4.68 -20.47
N SER A 234 -0.11 -4.08 -19.62
CA SER A 234 -1.55 -3.91 -19.88
C SER A 234 -1.87 -2.84 -20.93
N PHE A 235 -0.88 -2.03 -21.30
CA PHE A 235 -0.99 -0.99 -22.33
C PHE A 235 -0.36 -1.40 -23.68
N LYS A 236 0.09 -2.66 -23.79
CA LYS A 236 0.48 -3.27 -25.05
C LYS A 236 -0.63 -4.17 -25.59
#